data_17b5e85182a0ef8fca3b5083d7e04d2c
#
_entry.id   17b5e85182a0ef8fca3b5083d7e04d2c
#
_cell.length_a   1.000
_cell.length_b   1.000
_cell.length_c   1.000
_cell.angle_alpha   90.00
_cell.angle_beta   90.00
_cell.angle_gamma   90.00
#
_symmetry.space_group_name_H-M   'P 1'
#
loop_
_entity.id
_entity.type
_entity.pdbx_description
1 polymer ?
#
loop_
_entity_poly.entity_id
_entity_poly.type
_entity_poly.pdbx_seq_one_letter_code
_entity_poly.pdbx_strand_id
1 'polypeptide(L)'
;MSTQHPDNVTTPFFAHNSVLAGEDEIQEAYYAFSHLGIEEQMWDCEGKEVDNFVVEKLLSRYERFFRSRRLGREVFLTLRVPNPEVERTEAKILLETLESIPRNFDIARAFYGEDVAPIFEVILPMTSSAASLNRIYYYYKNFVSGKAEKRFFEGDIKIKEWIGDFKPEEINVIPLIEDRESMLRSDAILEEYLADKRISAQRVFLARSDPAMNYGSLSAVLLNKIALQRLWRLAEKLSVELLPIIGVGSAPFRGNFKPTNVYNCLWEYPSVQTYTVQSAFKYDYPENLVREAIEEIKSKQRRQPRFVSEDKCLEIINKVSEEYAKLVKLLSPLINLVAKHVPARRRRKLHIGLFGYSREVGDVSLPRAIPFCAALYSIGLPPELLGLGALRERDLDFISDMYVNFEEDLRDALRYFNPEVEKLLPKDVWKRLNLSLVEHESDEAHVEITSRIIASIKAGRLENLEKDIVEAAWVRKFLG
;
A
#
# COMPACT_ATOMS: atom_id res chain seq x y z
N MET A 1 9.35 -4.15 -2.75
CA MET A 1 8.42 -3.93 -3.90
C MET A 1 8.19 -2.44 -4.06
N SER A 2 8.53 -1.86 -5.21
CA SER A 2 8.15 -0.48 -5.55
C SER A 2 6.66 -0.41 -5.88
N THR A 3 6.01 0.65 -5.46
CA THR A 3 4.58 0.87 -5.74
C THR A 3 4.33 2.25 -6.32
N GLN A 4 3.15 2.43 -6.92
CA GLN A 4 2.73 3.68 -7.53
C GLN A 4 1.84 4.53 -6.60
N HIS A 5 1.98 4.40 -5.27
CA HIS A 5 1.25 5.22 -4.31
C HIS A 5 1.76 6.67 -4.33
N PRO A 6 0.88 7.67 -4.52
CA PRO A 6 1.26 9.05 -4.81
C PRO A 6 1.45 9.89 -3.53
N ASP A 7 2.37 9.49 -2.64
CA ASP A 7 2.64 10.17 -1.38
C ASP A 7 3.86 11.12 -1.42
N ASN A 8 4.46 11.29 -2.62
CA ASN A 8 5.62 12.15 -2.83
C ASN A 8 5.26 13.64 -2.89
N VAL A 9 6.20 14.45 -2.44
CA VAL A 9 6.17 15.92 -2.58
C VAL A 9 6.93 16.34 -3.83
N THR A 10 8.14 15.83 -4.00
CA THR A 10 9.03 16.13 -5.12
C THR A 10 8.52 15.51 -6.42
N THR A 11 8.52 16.31 -7.49
CA THR A 11 8.32 15.78 -8.84
C THR A 11 9.56 15.01 -9.26
N PRO A 12 9.44 13.73 -9.68
CA PRO A 12 10.59 12.98 -10.18
C PRO A 12 11.25 13.66 -11.37
N PHE A 13 12.57 13.60 -11.46
CA PHE A 13 13.34 14.28 -12.52
C PHE A 13 12.99 13.80 -13.94
N PHE A 14 12.46 12.60 -14.08
CA PHE A 14 12.06 12.02 -15.37
C PHE A 14 10.63 12.39 -15.76
N ALA A 15 9.84 12.98 -14.87
CA ALA A 15 8.44 13.30 -15.14
C ALA A 15 8.30 14.70 -15.78
N HIS A 16 7.39 14.82 -16.73
CA HIS A 16 7.11 16.09 -17.39
C HIS A 16 6.33 17.08 -16.52
N ASN A 17 5.57 16.58 -15.54
CA ASN A 17 4.82 17.39 -14.59
C ASN A 17 4.64 16.64 -13.25
N SER A 18 4.05 17.32 -12.26
CA SER A 18 3.86 16.76 -10.92
C SER A 18 2.80 15.64 -10.85
N VAL A 19 2.00 15.46 -11.90
CA VAL A 19 0.96 14.43 -11.99
C VAL A 19 1.43 13.37 -12.97
N LEU A 20 1.96 12.26 -12.46
CA LEU A 20 2.51 11.18 -13.25
C LEU A 20 1.41 10.42 -14.02
N ALA A 21 1.67 10.10 -15.28
CA ALA A 21 0.78 9.31 -16.14
C ALA A 21 1.53 8.71 -17.34
N GLY A 22 1.00 7.62 -17.89
CA GLY A 22 1.47 7.04 -19.15
C GLY A 22 2.96 6.71 -19.13
N GLU A 23 3.73 7.39 -19.97
CA GLU A 23 5.17 7.12 -20.14
C GLU A 23 6.02 7.42 -18.89
N ASP A 24 5.61 8.37 -18.05
CA ASP A 24 6.28 8.65 -16.79
C ASP A 24 6.25 7.41 -15.87
N GLU A 25 5.18 6.61 -15.91
CA GLU A 25 5.07 5.39 -15.11
C GLU A 25 6.00 4.27 -15.60
N ILE A 26 6.24 4.18 -16.91
CA ILE A 26 7.24 3.25 -17.49
C ILE A 26 8.65 3.65 -17.03
N GLN A 27 8.96 4.95 -17.08
CA GLN A 27 10.24 5.47 -16.61
C GLN A 27 10.41 5.29 -15.09
N GLU A 28 9.33 5.44 -14.31
CA GLU A 28 9.32 5.13 -12.87
C GLU A 28 9.72 3.68 -12.59
N ALA A 29 9.12 2.72 -13.30
CA ALA A 29 9.44 1.31 -13.13
C ALA A 29 10.93 1.04 -13.48
N TYR A 30 11.41 1.59 -14.59
CA TYR A 30 12.81 1.48 -14.96
C TYR A 30 13.74 2.13 -13.94
N TYR A 31 13.41 3.33 -13.44
CA TYR A 31 14.18 4.02 -12.41
C TYR A 31 14.27 3.19 -11.12
N ALA A 32 13.16 2.62 -10.68
CA ALA A 32 13.13 1.75 -9.51
C ALA A 32 14.06 0.55 -9.65
N PHE A 33 14.07 -0.11 -10.81
CA PHE A 33 14.94 -1.25 -11.08
C PHE A 33 16.41 -0.86 -11.23
N SER A 34 16.70 0.12 -12.09
CA SER A 34 18.05 0.40 -12.57
C SER A 34 18.85 1.32 -11.65
N HIS A 35 18.21 2.32 -11.05
CA HIS A 35 18.88 3.33 -10.23
C HIS A 35 18.76 3.02 -8.73
N LEU A 36 17.59 2.58 -8.28
CA LEU A 36 17.35 2.33 -6.86
C LEU A 36 17.66 0.89 -6.44
N GLY A 37 17.88 -0.04 -7.38
CA GLY A 37 18.16 -1.45 -7.09
C GLY A 37 16.96 -2.22 -6.52
N ILE A 38 15.74 -1.71 -6.69
CA ILE A 38 14.52 -2.41 -6.29
C ILE A 38 14.27 -3.56 -7.28
N GLU A 39 13.92 -4.73 -6.77
CA GLU A 39 13.80 -5.94 -7.59
C GLU A 39 12.37 -6.23 -8.06
N GLU A 40 11.37 -5.51 -7.52
CA GLU A 40 9.98 -5.74 -7.88
C GLU A 40 9.21 -4.43 -8.02
N GLN A 41 8.41 -4.33 -9.09
CA GLN A 41 7.47 -3.24 -9.33
C GLN A 41 6.04 -3.78 -9.31
N MET A 42 5.21 -3.27 -8.41
CA MET A 42 3.77 -3.43 -8.49
C MET A 42 3.21 -2.53 -9.59
N TRP A 43 2.57 -3.14 -10.59
CA TRP A 43 1.88 -2.42 -11.67
C TRP A 43 0.40 -2.35 -11.36
N ASP A 44 -0.06 -1.15 -11.08
CA ASP A 44 -1.42 -0.92 -10.59
C ASP A 44 -2.40 -0.76 -11.75
N CYS A 45 -3.21 -1.78 -12.00
CA CYS A 45 -4.22 -1.80 -13.07
C CYS A 45 -5.58 -1.27 -12.63
N GLU A 46 -5.68 -0.72 -11.41
CA GLU A 46 -6.94 -0.29 -10.82
C GLU A 46 -7.08 1.24 -10.83
N GLY A 47 -8.23 1.74 -11.34
CA GLY A 47 -8.60 3.15 -11.29
C GLY A 47 -7.69 4.11 -12.03
N LYS A 48 -6.88 3.62 -12.96
CA LYS A 48 -5.95 4.41 -13.79
C LYS A 48 -6.11 4.08 -15.28
N GLU A 49 -5.56 4.96 -16.12
CA GLU A 49 -5.23 4.60 -17.50
C GLU A 49 -3.99 3.69 -17.46
N VAL A 50 -4.21 2.38 -17.57
CA VAL A 50 -3.13 1.40 -17.48
C VAL A 50 -2.44 1.27 -18.83
N ASP A 51 -1.12 1.29 -18.82
CA ASP A 51 -0.35 0.91 -20.00
C ASP A 51 -0.24 -0.62 -20.08
N ASN A 52 -1.07 -1.21 -20.95
CA ASN A 52 -1.09 -2.66 -21.16
C ASN A 52 0.14 -3.18 -21.95
N PHE A 53 1.03 -2.28 -22.39
CA PHE A 53 2.26 -2.59 -23.12
C PHE A 53 3.52 -2.40 -22.25
N VAL A 54 3.36 -2.38 -20.93
CA VAL A 54 4.46 -2.12 -19.99
C VAL A 54 5.66 -3.04 -20.22
N VAL A 55 5.48 -4.34 -20.44
CA VAL A 55 6.56 -5.30 -20.69
C VAL A 55 7.28 -4.97 -22.00
N GLU A 56 6.53 -4.77 -23.08
CA GLU A 56 7.10 -4.41 -24.39
C GLU A 56 7.92 -3.12 -24.31
N LYS A 57 7.37 -2.08 -23.67
CA LYS A 57 8.04 -0.79 -23.51
C LYS A 57 9.29 -0.88 -22.64
N LEU A 58 9.24 -1.60 -21.54
CA LEU A 58 10.41 -1.82 -20.69
C LEU A 58 11.53 -2.53 -21.46
N LEU A 59 11.21 -3.66 -22.09
CA LEU A 59 12.20 -4.48 -22.80
C LEU A 59 12.78 -3.76 -24.01
N SER A 60 11.97 -3.08 -24.82
CA SER A 60 12.42 -2.41 -26.05
C SER A 60 13.20 -1.12 -25.77
N ARG A 61 12.77 -0.31 -24.80
CA ARG A 61 13.42 0.99 -24.51
C ARG A 61 14.68 0.86 -23.68
N TYR A 62 14.73 -0.14 -22.80
CA TYR A 62 15.83 -0.33 -21.85
C TYR A 62 16.51 -1.69 -22.07
N GLU A 63 16.65 -2.08 -23.33
CA GLU A 63 17.16 -3.38 -23.76
C GLU A 63 18.44 -3.78 -23.03
N ARG A 64 19.44 -2.87 -22.95
CA ARG A 64 20.73 -3.15 -22.31
C ARG A 64 20.57 -3.59 -20.85
N PHE A 65 19.67 -2.95 -20.12
CA PHE A 65 19.42 -3.30 -18.72
C PHE A 65 18.74 -4.66 -18.62
N PHE A 66 17.66 -4.88 -19.37
CA PHE A 66 16.89 -6.11 -19.26
C PHE A 66 17.58 -7.33 -19.89
N ARG A 67 18.59 -7.13 -20.75
CA ARG A 67 19.49 -8.22 -21.18
C ARG A 67 20.41 -8.69 -20.03
N SER A 68 20.80 -7.79 -19.13
CA SER A 68 21.65 -8.12 -17.98
C SER A 68 20.86 -8.52 -16.73
N ARG A 69 19.63 -8.02 -16.56
CA ARG A 69 18.72 -8.34 -15.46
C ARG A 69 17.35 -8.67 -16.01
N ARG A 70 17.05 -9.96 -16.10
CA ARG A 70 15.86 -10.45 -16.79
C ARG A 70 14.59 -10.20 -16.01
N LEU A 71 13.61 -9.59 -16.68
CA LEU A 71 12.26 -9.42 -16.15
C LEU A 71 11.58 -10.80 -16.04
N GLY A 72 11.16 -11.16 -14.83
CA GLY A 72 10.62 -12.48 -14.50
C GLY A 72 11.63 -13.44 -13.86
N ARG A 73 12.91 -13.02 -13.68
CA ARG A 73 13.95 -13.81 -12.99
C ARG A 73 14.70 -13.00 -11.93
N GLU A 74 15.37 -11.91 -12.31
CA GLU A 74 16.12 -11.06 -11.41
C GLU A 74 15.34 -9.80 -10.99
N VAL A 75 14.40 -9.38 -11.82
CA VAL A 75 13.45 -8.30 -11.51
C VAL A 75 12.04 -8.72 -11.90
N PHE A 76 11.05 -8.22 -11.19
CA PHE A 76 9.69 -8.73 -11.23
C PHE A 76 8.66 -7.63 -11.46
N LEU A 77 7.63 -7.96 -12.23
CA LEU A 77 6.45 -7.12 -12.42
C LEU A 77 5.21 -7.87 -11.90
N THR A 78 4.59 -7.34 -10.86
CA THR A 78 3.41 -7.93 -10.23
C THR A 78 2.20 -7.03 -10.48
N LEU A 79 1.15 -7.55 -11.12
CA LEU A 79 -0.04 -6.77 -11.45
C LEU A 79 -0.98 -6.67 -10.25
N ARG A 80 -1.47 -5.47 -9.90
CA ARG A 80 -2.61 -5.31 -9.01
C ARG A 80 -3.87 -5.12 -9.84
N VAL A 81 -4.76 -6.09 -9.80
CA VAL A 81 -5.99 -6.12 -10.61
C VAL A 81 -7.18 -5.55 -9.84
N PRO A 82 -8.23 -5.05 -10.51
CA PRO A 82 -9.47 -4.66 -9.84
C PRO A 82 -10.17 -5.86 -9.19
N ASN A 83 -10.80 -5.64 -8.03
CA ASN A 83 -11.66 -6.64 -7.41
C ASN A 83 -13.11 -6.45 -7.85
N PRO A 84 -13.69 -7.37 -8.65
CA PRO A 84 -15.04 -7.22 -9.19
C PRO A 84 -16.15 -7.23 -8.14
N GLU A 85 -15.88 -7.75 -6.96
CA GLU A 85 -16.84 -7.78 -5.85
C GLU A 85 -17.03 -6.39 -5.23
N VAL A 86 -16.01 -5.53 -5.39
CA VAL A 86 -15.97 -4.17 -4.84
C VAL A 86 -16.09 -3.12 -5.95
N GLU A 87 -15.27 -3.23 -7.00
CA GLU A 87 -15.19 -2.28 -8.11
C GLU A 87 -15.90 -2.85 -9.36
N ARG A 88 -17.23 -2.87 -9.32
CA ARG A 88 -18.06 -3.46 -10.39
C ARG A 88 -17.87 -2.81 -11.75
N THR A 89 -17.59 -1.51 -11.80
CA THR A 89 -17.34 -0.76 -13.04
C THR A 89 -16.03 -1.16 -13.73
N GLU A 90 -15.08 -1.66 -12.97
CA GLU A 90 -13.78 -2.13 -13.46
C GLU A 90 -13.70 -3.66 -13.65
N ALA A 91 -14.83 -4.36 -13.44
CA ALA A 91 -14.85 -5.83 -13.45
C ALA A 91 -14.29 -6.47 -14.74
N LYS A 92 -14.55 -5.86 -15.90
CA LYS A 92 -14.04 -6.38 -17.19
C LYS A 92 -12.56 -6.07 -17.42
N ILE A 93 -12.03 -5.03 -16.79
CA ILE A 93 -10.59 -4.72 -16.83
C ILE A 93 -9.77 -5.83 -16.16
N LEU A 94 -10.31 -6.48 -15.13
CA LEU A 94 -9.69 -7.69 -14.58
C LEU A 94 -9.46 -8.75 -15.67
N LEU A 95 -10.49 -9.06 -16.46
CA LEU A 95 -10.42 -10.08 -17.50
C LEU A 95 -9.41 -9.68 -18.59
N GLU A 96 -9.47 -8.44 -19.07
CA GLU A 96 -8.53 -7.89 -20.06
C GLU A 96 -7.08 -7.94 -19.55
N THR A 97 -6.88 -7.63 -18.26
CA THR A 97 -5.56 -7.67 -17.63
C THR A 97 -5.02 -9.10 -17.58
N LEU A 98 -5.83 -10.08 -17.15
CA LEU A 98 -5.43 -11.48 -17.11
C LEU A 98 -5.16 -12.03 -18.51
N GLU A 99 -5.95 -11.66 -19.50
CA GLU A 99 -5.77 -12.07 -20.89
C GLU A 99 -4.54 -11.43 -21.56
N SER A 100 -4.00 -10.36 -21.00
CA SER A 100 -2.75 -9.75 -21.48
C SER A 100 -1.49 -10.53 -21.09
N ILE A 101 -1.54 -11.39 -20.09
CA ILE A 101 -0.37 -12.10 -19.56
C ILE A 101 0.30 -13.01 -20.60
N PRO A 102 -0.42 -13.86 -21.37
CA PRO A 102 0.20 -14.67 -22.41
C PRO A 102 0.88 -13.83 -23.50
N ARG A 103 0.29 -12.72 -23.93
CA ARG A 103 0.93 -11.80 -24.89
C ARG A 103 2.24 -11.25 -24.33
N ASN A 104 2.29 -10.86 -23.06
CA ASN A 104 3.51 -10.38 -22.43
C ASN A 104 4.57 -11.49 -22.31
N PHE A 105 4.15 -12.76 -22.16
CA PHE A 105 5.04 -13.90 -22.20
C PHE A 105 5.68 -14.06 -23.57
N ASP A 106 4.90 -13.97 -24.64
CA ASP A 106 5.41 -14.08 -26.04
C ASP A 106 6.40 -12.97 -26.35
N ILE A 107 6.14 -11.74 -25.88
CA ILE A 107 7.07 -10.60 -26.01
C ILE A 107 8.40 -10.89 -25.30
N ALA A 108 8.35 -11.37 -24.07
CA ALA A 108 9.56 -11.71 -23.31
C ALA A 108 10.33 -12.87 -23.95
N ARG A 109 9.63 -13.91 -24.41
CA ARG A 109 10.21 -15.04 -25.14
C ARG A 109 10.90 -14.59 -26.43
N ALA A 110 10.26 -13.73 -27.21
CA ALA A 110 10.86 -13.16 -28.41
C ALA A 110 12.12 -12.32 -28.10
N PHE A 111 12.07 -11.55 -27.03
CA PHE A 111 13.19 -10.72 -26.58
C PHE A 111 14.35 -11.53 -26.03
N TYR A 112 14.12 -12.53 -25.18
CA TYR A 112 15.18 -13.32 -24.52
C TYR A 112 15.64 -14.53 -25.33
N GLY A 113 14.82 -15.04 -26.27
CA GLY A 113 15.08 -16.27 -27.02
C GLY A 113 14.83 -17.54 -26.19
N GLU A 114 14.19 -17.43 -25.03
CA GLU A 114 13.85 -18.53 -24.13
C GLU A 114 12.55 -18.25 -23.38
N ASP A 115 11.97 -19.28 -22.78
CA ASP A 115 10.73 -19.17 -21.99
C ASP A 115 11.02 -18.46 -20.65
N VAL A 116 10.56 -17.22 -20.54
CA VAL A 116 10.58 -16.42 -19.30
C VAL A 116 9.22 -15.77 -19.11
N ALA A 117 8.59 -16.01 -17.98
CA ALA A 117 7.32 -15.36 -17.61
C ALA A 117 7.60 -14.01 -16.95
N PRO A 118 7.41 -12.87 -17.64
CA PRO A 118 7.65 -11.55 -17.08
C PRO A 118 6.61 -11.18 -16.02
N ILE A 119 5.44 -11.82 -16.07
CA ILE A 119 4.32 -11.69 -15.15
C ILE A 119 3.80 -13.10 -14.84
N PHE A 120 3.79 -13.46 -13.57
CA PHE A 120 3.28 -14.75 -13.08
C PHE A 120 2.54 -14.63 -11.75
N GLU A 121 2.43 -13.41 -11.22
CA GLU A 121 1.69 -13.11 -10.00
C GLU A 121 0.76 -11.91 -10.21
N VAL A 122 -0.43 -12.00 -9.60
CA VAL A 122 -1.39 -10.90 -9.54
C VAL A 122 -1.84 -10.65 -8.11
N ILE A 123 -2.05 -9.39 -7.74
CA ILE A 123 -2.55 -8.99 -6.43
C ILE A 123 -4.04 -8.68 -6.55
N LEU A 124 -4.87 -9.35 -5.73
CA LEU A 124 -6.28 -9.04 -5.58
C LEU A 124 -6.50 -8.14 -4.36
N PRO A 125 -6.84 -6.85 -4.53
CA PRO A 125 -7.13 -5.95 -3.41
C PRO A 125 -8.45 -6.30 -2.73
N MET A 126 -8.62 -5.87 -1.48
CA MET A 126 -9.83 -6.09 -0.66
C MET A 126 -10.28 -7.55 -0.63
N THR A 127 -9.32 -8.47 -0.54
CA THR A 127 -9.62 -9.89 -0.45
C THR A 127 -10.25 -10.22 0.90
N SER A 128 -11.45 -10.78 0.86
CA SER A 128 -12.22 -11.20 2.03
C SER A 128 -12.60 -12.69 2.06
N SER A 129 -12.30 -13.42 0.97
CA SER A 129 -12.64 -14.84 0.87
C SER A 129 -11.68 -15.63 -0.04
N ALA A 130 -11.54 -16.93 0.22
CA ALA A 130 -10.85 -17.84 -0.68
C ALA A 130 -11.56 -18.00 -2.03
N ALA A 131 -12.88 -17.84 -2.05
CA ALA A 131 -13.67 -17.94 -3.26
C ALA A 131 -13.29 -16.90 -4.32
N SER A 132 -13.03 -15.64 -3.91
CA SER A 132 -12.58 -14.59 -4.83
C SER A 132 -11.20 -14.88 -5.42
N LEU A 133 -10.28 -15.39 -4.63
CA LEU A 133 -8.96 -15.85 -5.09
C LEU A 133 -9.07 -17.01 -6.09
N ASN A 134 -9.89 -18.00 -5.75
CA ASN A 134 -10.13 -19.17 -6.59
C ASN A 134 -10.77 -18.80 -7.94
N ARG A 135 -11.69 -17.84 -7.95
CA ARG A 135 -12.29 -17.34 -9.21
C ARG A 135 -11.22 -16.81 -10.17
N ILE A 136 -10.25 -16.04 -9.69
CA ILE A 136 -9.16 -15.50 -10.51
C ILE A 136 -8.22 -16.62 -10.96
N TYR A 137 -7.76 -17.47 -10.05
CA TYR A 137 -6.89 -18.59 -10.36
C TYR A 137 -7.48 -19.51 -11.42
N TYR A 138 -8.73 -19.97 -11.21
CA TYR A 138 -9.39 -20.88 -12.14
C TYR A 138 -9.87 -20.19 -13.42
N TYR A 139 -10.20 -18.88 -13.38
CA TYR A 139 -10.45 -18.15 -14.61
C TYR A 139 -9.19 -18.14 -15.48
N TYR A 140 -8.05 -17.81 -14.92
CA TYR A 140 -6.80 -17.83 -15.68
C TYR A 140 -6.50 -19.24 -16.23
N LYS A 141 -6.48 -20.24 -15.36
CA LYS A 141 -6.15 -21.62 -15.73
C LYS A 141 -7.10 -22.21 -16.78
N ASN A 142 -8.39 -21.99 -16.65
CA ASN A 142 -9.39 -22.67 -17.49
C ASN A 142 -9.82 -21.87 -18.72
N PHE A 143 -9.77 -20.52 -18.64
CA PHE A 143 -10.30 -19.64 -19.69
C PHE A 143 -9.23 -18.78 -20.36
N VAL A 144 -8.13 -18.47 -19.72
CA VAL A 144 -7.01 -17.77 -20.36
C VAL A 144 -6.02 -18.78 -20.94
N SER A 145 -5.37 -19.56 -20.11
CA SER A 145 -4.42 -20.59 -20.57
C SER A 145 -5.14 -21.80 -21.18
N GLY A 146 -6.18 -22.32 -20.54
CA GLY A 146 -6.90 -23.51 -20.97
C GLY A 146 -7.67 -23.38 -22.29
N LYS A 147 -7.87 -22.16 -22.81
CA LYS A 147 -8.45 -21.99 -24.15
C LYS A 147 -7.56 -22.55 -25.27
N ALA A 148 -6.26 -22.69 -25.03
CA ALA A 148 -5.32 -23.30 -25.97
C ALA A 148 -5.79 -24.66 -26.51
N GLU A 149 -6.38 -25.47 -25.66
CA GLU A 149 -6.84 -26.83 -25.99
C GLU A 149 -8.24 -26.87 -26.63
N LYS A 150 -8.97 -25.77 -26.65
CA LYS A 150 -10.29 -25.70 -27.26
C LYS A 150 -10.21 -25.62 -28.79
N ARG A 151 -11.26 -26.07 -29.47
CA ARG A 151 -11.45 -25.92 -30.91
C ARG A 151 -12.37 -24.75 -31.20
N PHE A 152 -12.21 -24.08 -32.35
CA PHE A 152 -13.10 -22.98 -32.74
C PHE A 152 -14.53 -23.49 -33.01
N PHE A 153 -14.63 -24.63 -33.67
CA PHE A 153 -15.89 -25.36 -33.93
C PHE A 153 -15.60 -26.87 -34.02
N GLU A 154 -16.63 -27.70 -34.09
CA GLU A 154 -16.50 -29.15 -34.18
C GLU A 154 -15.72 -29.57 -35.45
N GLY A 155 -14.67 -30.39 -35.29
CA GLY A 155 -13.81 -30.83 -36.38
C GLY A 155 -12.66 -29.89 -36.75
N ASP A 156 -12.60 -28.68 -36.18
CA ASP A 156 -11.54 -27.72 -36.50
C ASP A 156 -10.25 -27.97 -35.67
N ILE A 157 -9.19 -27.24 -36.00
CA ILE A 157 -7.92 -27.24 -35.26
C ILE A 157 -8.11 -26.65 -33.84
N LYS A 158 -7.18 -26.93 -32.93
CA LYS A 158 -7.14 -26.29 -31.62
C LYS A 158 -6.66 -24.85 -31.75
N ILE A 159 -7.08 -23.99 -30.82
CA ILE A 159 -6.67 -22.58 -30.79
C ILE A 159 -5.15 -22.43 -30.77
N LYS A 160 -4.43 -23.26 -30.03
CA LYS A 160 -2.96 -23.24 -29.97
C LYS A 160 -2.28 -23.59 -31.28
N GLU A 161 -2.91 -24.39 -32.16
CA GLU A 161 -2.35 -24.74 -33.48
C GLU A 161 -2.39 -23.55 -34.44
N TRP A 162 -3.22 -22.55 -34.15
CA TRP A 162 -3.33 -21.34 -34.97
C TRP A 162 -2.64 -20.13 -34.36
N ILE A 163 -2.80 -19.92 -33.03
CA ILE A 163 -2.34 -18.70 -32.34
C ILE A 163 -1.03 -18.94 -31.57
N GLY A 164 -0.73 -20.19 -31.19
CA GLY A 164 0.37 -20.56 -30.31
C GLY A 164 -0.08 -20.87 -28.89
N ASP A 165 0.87 -21.21 -28.05
CA ASP A 165 0.64 -21.56 -26.65
C ASP A 165 0.27 -20.32 -25.80
N PHE A 166 -0.48 -20.54 -24.74
CA PHE A 166 -0.85 -19.52 -23.76
C PHE A 166 -0.10 -19.76 -22.45
N LYS A 167 1.05 -19.12 -22.30
CA LYS A 167 1.90 -19.25 -21.12
C LYS A 167 1.94 -17.96 -20.28
N PRO A 168 2.24 -18.04 -18.97
CA PRO A 168 2.39 -19.27 -18.18
C PRO A 168 1.05 -20.02 -18.07
N GLU A 169 1.11 -21.33 -17.79
CA GLU A 169 -0.10 -22.16 -17.67
C GLU A 169 -0.93 -21.81 -16.43
N GLU A 170 -0.27 -21.36 -15.38
CA GLU A 170 -0.86 -20.96 -14.11
C GLU A 170 -0.22 -19.65 -13.61
N ILE A 171 -0.93 -18.92 -12.80
CA ILE A 171 -0.46 -17.73 -12.08
C ILE A 171 -0.70 -17.88 -10.59
N ASN A 172 0.10 -17.18 -9.77
CA ASN A 172 -0.18 -17.04 -8.34
C ASN A 172 -1.09 -15.84 -8.10
N VAL A 173 -2.05 -15.99 -7.20
CA VAL A 173 -2.92 -14.89 -6.78
C VAL A 173 -2.56 -14.51 -5.34
N ILE A 174 -2.10 -13.29 -5.16
CA ILE A 174 -1.69 -12.71 -3.89
C ILE A 174 -2.91 -12.02 -3.27
N PRO A 175 -3.48 -12.50 -2.15
CA PRO A 175 -4.51 -11.77 -1.45
C PRO A 175 -3.94 -10.49 -0.85
N LEU A 176 -4.55 -9.33 -1.12
CA LEU A 176 -4.30 -8.09 -0.38
C LEU A 176 -5.46 -7.88 0.60
N ILE A 177 -5.14 -7.96 1.88
CA ILE A 177 -6.09 -7.94 2.99
C ILE A 177 -6.02 -6.58 3.67
N GLU A 178 -7.16 -5.88 3.76
CA GLU A 178 -7.21 -4.45 4.08
C GLU A 178 -8.15 -4.11 5.25
N ASP A 179 -9.12 -4.98 5.57
CA ASP A 179 -10.06 -4.76 6.66
C ASP A 179 -9.79 -5.67 7.88
N ARG A 180 -10.35 -5.27 9.03
CA ARG A 180 -10.14 -5.95 10.31
C ARG A 180 -10.60 -7.40 10.30
N GLU A 181 -11.78 -7.68 9.76
CA GLU A 181 -12.36 -9.01 9.79
C GLU A 181 -11.53 -9.97 8.95
N SER A 182 -11.19 -9.55 7.73
CA SER A 182 -10.35 -10.33 6.82
C SER A 182 -8.93 -10.52 7.37
N MET A 183 -8.35 -9.52 8.04
CA MET A 183 -7.04 -9.66 8.71
C MET A 183 -7.07 -10.70 9.82
N LEU A 184 -8.10 -10.69 10.64
CA LEU A 184 -8.29 -11.69 11.71
C LEU A 184 -8.66 -13.08 11.21
N ARG A 185 -8.97 -13.24 9.90
CA ARG A 185 -9.27 -14.51 9.24
C ARG A 185 -8.29 -14.84 8.13
N SER A 186 -7.16 -14.13 8.07
CA SER A 186 -6.18 -14.27 6.98
C SER A 186 -5.65 -15.70 6.84
N ASP A 187 -5.44 -16.38 7.96
CA ASP A 187 -5.07 -17.78 8.02
C ASP A 187 -6.16 -18.70 7.45
N ALA A 188 -7.42 -18.54 7.87
CA ALA A 188 -8.53 -19.34 7.38
C ALA A 188 -8.78 -19.13 5.88
N ILE A 189 -8.71 -17.88 5.39
CA ILE A 189 -8.84 -17.56 3.96
C ILE A 189 -7.76 -18.26 3.15
N LEU A 190 -6.51 -18.23 3.62
CA LEU A 190 -5.41 -18.89 2.93
C LEU A 190 -5.46 -20.40 3.05
N GLU A 191 -5.83 -20.96 4.20
CA GLU A 191 -6.00 -22.41 4.36
C GLU A 191 -7.02 -22.97 3.36
N GLU A 192 -8.18 -22.30 3.22
CA GLU A 192 -9.20 -22.67 2.26
C GLU A 192 -8.72 -22.49 0.81
N TYR A 193 -8.02 -21.39 0.51
CA TYR A 193 -7.50 -21.14 -0.84
C TYR A 193 -6.46 -22.17 -1.28
N LEU A 194 -5.60 -22.61 -0.36
CA LEU A 194 -4.50 -23.53 -0.64
C LEU A 194 -4.90 -25.01 -0.63
N ALA A 195 -6.11 -25.35 -0.16
CA ALA A 195 -6.53 -26.73 0.09
C ALA A 195 -6.41 -27.67 -1.13
N ASP A 196 -6.57 -27.14 -2.34
CA ASP A 196 -6.52 -27.90 -3.60
C ASP A 196 -5.29 -27.58 -4.46
N LYS A 197 -4.32 -26.82 -3.94
CA LYS A 197 -3.13 -26.37 -4.67
C LYS A 197 -1.86 -27.06 -4.18
N ARG A 198 -1.02 -27.44 -5.13
CA ARG A 198 0.29 -28.05 -4.85
C ARG A 198 1.39 -27.02 -5.06
N ILE A 199 1.51 -26.08 -4.13
CA ILE A 199 2.54 -25.04 -4.16
C ILE A 199 3.42 -25.11 -2.92
N SER A 200 4.69 -24.76 -3.05
CA SER A 200 5.65 -24.73 -1.96
C SER A 200 5.67 -23.40 -1.22
N ALA A 201 5.24 -22.33 -1.88
CA ALA A 201 5.23 -20.99 -1.32
C ALA A 201 4.03 -20.18 -1.80
N GLN A 202 3.49 -19.31 -0.91
CA GLN A 202 2.40 -18.36 -1.21
C GLN A 202 2.70 -17.01 -0.59
N ARG A 203 2.58 -15.97 -1.39
CA ARG A 203 2.66 -14.58 -0.91
C ARG A 203 1.29 -14.13 -0.39
N VAL A 204 1.31 -13.26 0.63
CA VAL A 204 0.12 -12.63 1.19
C VAL A 204 0.43 -11.18 1.52
N PHE A 205 -0.41 -10.26 1.11
CA PHE A 205 -0.20 -8.84 1.27
C PHE A 205 -1.13 -8.29 2.37
N LEU A 206 -0.54 -7.74 3.42
CA LEU A 206 -1.25 -7.11 4.53
C LEU A 206 -1.13 -5.59 4.39
N ALA A 207 -2.27 -4.90 4.31
CA ALA A 207 -2.30 -3.46 4.29
C ALA A 207 -1.97 -2.87 5.69
N ARG A 208 -1.35 -1.69 5.72
CA ARG A 208 -1.07 -0.94 6.94
C ARG A 208 -1.86 0.38 6.98
N SER A 209 -1.97 1.05 5.84
CA SER A 209 -2.60 2.38 5.72
C SER A 209 -4.12 2.32 5.85
N ASP A 210 -4.76 1.34 5.22
CA ASP A 210 -6.21 1.20 5.24
C ASP A 210 -6.75 0.82 6.61
N PRO A 211 -6.17 -0.16 7.34
CA PRO A 211 -6.53 -0.40 8.73
C PRO A 211 -6.27 0.79 9.65
N ALA A 212 -5.18 1.55 9.44
CA ALA A 212 -4.92 2.75 10.24
C ALA A 212 -6.00 3.80 10.05
N MET A 213 -6.43 4.01 8.81
CA MET A 213 -7.47 4.96 8.48
C MET A 213 -8.85 4.56 9.01
N ASN A 214 -9.14 3.25 9.06
CA ASN A 214 -10.42 2.74 9.53
C ASN A 214 -10.49 2.59 11.06
N TYR A 215 -9.36 2.27 11.71
CA TYR A 215 -9.35 1.83 13.11
C TYR A 215 -8.31 2.55 13.98
N GLY A 216 -7.55 3.49 13.44
CA GLY A 216 -6.42 4.18 14.09
C GLY A 216 -5.09 3.45 13.91
N SER A 217 -4.01 4.23 13.98
CA SER A 217 -2.64 3.76 13.70
C SER A 217 -2.22 2.59 14.58
N LEU A 218 -2.42 2.70 15.90
CA LEU A 218 -2.09 1.63 16.85
C LEU A 218 -2.88 0.35 16.56
N SER A 219 -4.17 0.46 16.30
CA SER A 219 -5.01 -0.71 15.95
C SER A 219 -4.49 -1.43 14.71
N ALA A 220 -4.04 -0.69 13.71
CA ALA A 220 -3.49 -1.28 12.50
C ALA A 220 -2.18 -2.04 12.73
N VAL A 221 -1.30 -1.55 13.63
CA VAL A 221 -0.09 -2.29 14.02
C VAL A 221 -0.45 -3.61 14.69
N LEU A 222 -1.33 -3.57 15.69
CA LEU A 222 -1.74 -4.76 16.43
C LEU A 222 -2.45 -5.79 15.54
N LEU A 223 -3.32 -5.34 14.62
CA LEU A 223 -3.98 -6.21 13.63
C LEU A 223 -2.97 -6.92 12.73
N ASN A 224 -1.98 -6.18 12.21
CA ASN A 224 -0.92 -6.78 11.40
C ASN A 224 -0.11 -7.83 12.18
N LYS A 225 0.19 -7.58 13.46
CA LYS A 225 0.89 -8.56 14.31
C LYS A 225 0.10 -9.83 14.54
N ILE A 226 -1.20 -9.71 14.82
CA ILE A 226 -2.10 -10.86 14.94
C ILE A 226 -2.14 -11.64 13.62
N ALA A 227 -2.31 -10.96 12.50
CA ALA A 227 -2.33 -11.62 11.19
C ALA A 227 -1.00 -12.35 10.90
N LEU A 228 0.15 -11.69 11.13
CA LEU A 228 1.46 -12.29 10.89
C LEU A 228 1.73 -13.53 11.75
N GLN A 229 1.32 -13.53 13.02
CA GLN A 229 1.50 -14.73 13.87
C GLN A 229 0.57 -15.88 13.48
N ARG A 230 -0.66 -15.60 13.03
CA ARG A 230 -1.59 -16.63 12.52
C ARG A 230 -1.08 -17.21 11.22
N LEU A 231 -0.61 -16.39 10.30
CA LEU A 231 0.01 -16.82 9.05
C LEU A 231 1.26 -17.69 9.29
N TRP A 232 2.08 -17.34 10.29
CA TRP A 232 3.24 -18.14 10.66
C TRP A 232 2.82 -19.54 11.12
N ARG A 233 1.84 -19.64 12.03
CA ARG A 233 1.30 -20.92 12.50
C ARG A 233 0.67 -21.74 11.37
N LEU A 234 -0.01 -21.08 10.44
CA LEU A 234 -0.57 -21.74 9.26
C LEU A 234 0.53 -22.31 8.36
N ALA A 235 1.61 -21.55 8.13
CA ALA A 235 2.76 -22.02 7.34
C ALA A 235 3.35 -23.33 7.91
N GLU A 236 3.52 -23.38 9.24
CA GLU A 236 3.98 -24.59 9.94
C GLU A 236 2.99 -25.74 9.79
N LYS A 237 1.68 -25.48 9.94
CA LYS A 237 0.60 -26.47 9.81
C LYS A 237 0.54 -27.10 8.42
N LEU A 238 0.64 -26.28 7.37
CA LEU A 238 0.51 -26.72 5.98
C LEU A 238 1.84 -27.19 5.36
N SER A 239 2.96 -26.93 6.00
CA SER A 239 4.31 -27.09 5.43
C SER A 239 4.46 -26.34 4.08
N VAL A 240 3.84 -25.16 3.99
CA VAL A 240 3.91 -24.23 2.85
C VAL A 240 4.58 -22.94 3.34
N GLU A 241 5.55 -22.42 2.59
CA GLU A 241 6.17 -21.17 2.94
C GLU A 241 5.22 -20.00 2.67
N LEU A 242 4.73 -19.32 3.73
CA LEU A 242 3.95 -18.09 3.58
C LEU A 242 4.90 -16.89 3.65
N LEU A 243 4.82 -16.03 2.62
CA LEU A 243 5.73 -14.91 2.38
C LEU A 243 4.95 -13.59 2.49
N PRO A 244 4.84 -13.00 3.70
CA PRO A 244 4.08 -11.77 3.89
C PRO A 244 4.72 -10.57 3.21
N ILE A 245 3.87 -9.76 2.56
CA ILE A 245 4.15 -8.40 2.10
C ILE A 245 3.45 -7.44 3.05
N ILE A 246 4.08 -6.35 3.46
CA ILE A 246 3.45 -5.31 4.25
C ILE A 246 3.38 -3.99 3.48
N GLY A 247 2.18 -3.37 3.48
CA GLY A 247 1.90 -2.11 2.79
C GLY A 247 2.22 -0.90 3.64
N VAL A 248 3.48 -0.51 3.70
CA VAL A 248 3.96 0.64 4.49
C VAL A 248 4.27 1.85 3.62
N GLY A 249 4.12 3.05 4.18
CA GLY A 249 4.45 4.34 3.57
C GLY A 249 5.29 5.23 4.48
N SER A 250 5.73 6.37 3.97
CA SER A 250 6.70 7.25 4.67
C SER A 250 6.09 8.02 5.85
N ALA A 251 4.81 8.37 5.77
CA ALA A 251 4.12 9.02 6.90
C ALA A 251 4.09 8.08 8.11
N PRO A 252 4.32 8.56 9.35
CA PRO A 252 4.24 7.75 10.56
C PRO A 252 2.92 7.00 10.69
N PHE A 253 1.79 7.63 10.39
CA PHE A 253 0.47 7.01 10.36
C PHE A 253 0.39 5.80 9.41
N ARG A 254 1.18 5.79 8.36
CA ARG A 254 1.19 4.77 7.32
C ARG A 254 2.33 3.77 7.44
N GLY A 255 3.10 3.83 8.54
CA GLY A 255 4.15 2.87 8.87
C GLY A 255 5.54 3.44 9.13
N ASN A 256 5.73 4.76 9.01
CA ASN A 256 7.01 5.46 9.26
C ASN A 256 8.19 4.89 8.47
N PHE A 257 7.91 4.35 7.26
CA PHE A 257 8.91 3.65 6.45
C PHE A 257 9.53 4.60 5.43
N LYS A 258 10.71 5.10 5.76
CA LYS A 258 11.46 6.10 4.99
C LYS A 258 12.96 5.73 4.97
N PRO A 259 13.76 6.21 4.01
CA PRO A 259 15.18 5.84 3.89
C PRO A 259 16.00 6.06 5.16
N THR A 260 15.60 7.03 5.98
CA THR A 260 16.27 7.33 7.26
C THR A 260 15.76 6.49 8.44
N ASN A 261 14.76 5.65 8.24
CA ASN A 261 14.11 4.88 9.30
C ASN A 261 13.55 3.53 8.80
N VAL A 262 14.31 2.77 8.03
CA VAL A 262 13.89 1.42 7.61
C VAL A 262 13.95 0.43 8.76
N TYR A 263 14.93 0.59 9.64
CA TYR A 263 15.22 -0.34 10.72
C TYR A 263 14.01 -0.56 11.64
N ASN A 264 13.31 0.50 12.02
CA ASN A 264 12.16 0.39 12.92
C ASN A 264 11.08 -0.56 12.36
N CYS A 265 10.73 -0.37 11.11
CA CYS A 265 9.74 -1.22 10.45
C CYS A 265 10.25 -2.66 10.28
N LEU A 266 11.53 -2.84 9.90
CA LEU A 266 12.16 -4.15 9.79
C LEU A 266 12.20 -4.89 11.13
N TRP A 267 12.41 -4.16 12.21
CA TRP A 267 12.45 -4.70 13.58
C TRP A 267 11.06 -5.01 14.12
N GLU A 268 10.05 -4.19 13.78
CA GLU A 268 8.67 -4.39 14.18
C GLU A 268 8.03 -5.61 13.55
N TYR A 269 8.35 -5.87 12.26
CA TYR A 269 7.77 -6.94 11.46
C TYR A 269 8.83 -7.94 10.95
N PRO A 270 9.49 -8.71 11.85
CA PRO A 270 10.62 -9.56 11.48
C PRO A 270 10.26 -10.71 10.54
N SER A 271 8.99 -11.14 10.50
CA SER A 271 8.51 -12.23 9.64
C SER A 271 8.07 -11.80 8.24
N VAL A 272 8.04 -10.50 7.98
CA VAL A 272 7.69 -9.97 6.67
C VAL A 272 8.81 -10.21 5.67
N GLN A 273 8.46 -10.69 4.48
CA GLN A 273 9.40 -10.92 3.37
C GLN A 273 9.59 -9.68 2.52
N THR A 274 8.52 -8.93 2.24
CA THR A 274 8.53 -7.81 1.30
C THR A 274 7.90 -6.57 1.91
N TYR A 275 8.56 -5.42 1.74
CA TYR A 275 8.08 -4.12 2.17
C TYR A 275 7.75 -3.27 0.95
N THR A 276 6.67 -2.48 1.01
CA THR A 276 6.36 -1.54 -0.07
C THR A 276 7.24 -0.29 0.03
N VAL A 277 7.83 0.09 -1.08
CA VAL A 277 8.59 1.33 -1.27
C VAL A 277 7.74 2.28 -2.11
N GLN A 278 7.16 3.28 -1.46
CA GLN A 278 6.21 4.20 -2.08
C GLN A 278 6.92 5.43 -2.69
N SER A 279 6.17 6.34 -3.27
CA SER A 279 6.75 7.46 -4.05
C SER A 279 7.55 8.44 -3.19
N ALA A 280 7.11 8.76 -1.96
CA ALA A 280 7.87 9.62 -1.05
C ALA A 280 9.24 9.02 -0.70
N PHE A 281 9.29 7.72 -0.42
CA PHE A 281 10.55 7.00 -0.19
C PHE A 281 11.50 7.14 -1.38
N LYS A 282 10.99 7.04 -2.62
CA LYS A 282 11.80 7.04 -3.84
C LYS A 282 12.27 8.43 -4.26
N TYR A 283 11.46 9.48 -4.02
CA TYR A 283 11.67 10.79 -4.65
C TYR A 283 11.94 11.94 -3.69
N ASP A 284 11.55 11.84 -2.40
CA ASP A 284 11.70 12.92 -1.44
C ASP A 284 13.02 12.84 -0.64
N TYR A 285 13.89 11.89 -1.02
CA TYR A 285 15.21 11.66 -0.41
C TYR A 285 16.29 11.56 -1.50
N PRO A 286 17.57 11.86 -1.17
CA PRO A 286 18.68 11.66 -2.07
C PRO A 286 18.82 10.21 -2.54
N GLU A 287 19.12 9.99 -3.82
CA GLU A 287 19.20 8.66 -4.44
C GLU A 287 20.15 7.71 -3.71
N ASN A 288 21.34 8.20 -3.31
CA ASN A 288 22.31 7.38 -2.58
C ASN A 288 21.74 6.84 -1.27
N LEU A 289 21.02 7.68 -0.50
CA LEU A 289 20.38 7.29 0.75
C LEU A 289 19.25 6.25 0.52
N VAL A 290 18.49 6.45 -0.57
CA VAL A 290 17.46 5.47 -0.96
C VAL A 290 18.09 4.12 -1.29
N ARG A 291 19.19 4.12 -2.06
CA ARG A 291 19.90 2.88 -2.43
C ARG A 291 20.46 2.15 -1.22
N GLU A 292 21.10 2.86 -0.30
CA GLU A 292 21.60 2.29 0.96
C GLU A 292 20.47 1.64 1.76
N ALA A 293 19.33 2.32 1.89
CA ALA A 293 18.15 1.78 2.56
C ALA A 293 17.57 0.54 1.84
N ILE A 294 17.56 0.51 0.51
CA ILE A 294 17.12 -0.66 -0.26
C ILE A 294 18.05 -1.87 -0.02
N GLU A 295 19.37 -1.65 0.00
CA GLU A 295 20.32 -2.74 0.31
C GLU A 295 20.15 -3.24 1.75
N GLU A 296 19.89 -2.37 2.72
CA GLU A 296 19.56 -2.77 4.09
C GLU A 296 18.29 -3.63 4.14
N ILE A 297 17.21 -3.22 3.45
CA ILE A 297 15.97 -4.00 3.35
C ILE A 297 16.25 -5.39 2.74
N LYS A 298 17.05 -5.47 1.68
CA LYS A 298 17.37 -6.72 0.98
C LYS A 298 18.26 -7.65 1.81
N SER A 299 19.14 -7.09 2.62
CA SER A 299 20.05 -7.85 3.49
C SER A 299 19.36 -8.48 4.69
N LYS A 300 18.13 -8.05 5.00
CA LYS A 300 17.38 -8.54 6.16
C LYS A 300 17.04 -10.02 6.01
N GLN A 301 17.44 -10.80 7.00
CA GLN A 301 16.97 -12.18 7.15
C GLN A 301 15.59 -12.21 7.82
N ARG A 302 14.64 -12.92 7.19
CA ARG A 302 13.34 -13.17 7.76
C ARG A 302 13.43 -14.05 9.00
N ARG A 303 12.63 -13.73 10.03
CA ARG A 303 12.58 -14.46 11.31
C ARG A 303 11.12 -14.73 11.67
N GLN A 304 10.88 -15.48 12.75
CA GLN A 304 9.52 -15.65 13.29
C GLN A 304 8.93 -14.29 13.71
N PRO A 305 7.58 -14.15 13.67
CA PRO A 305 6.93 -12.92 14.09
C PRO A 305 7.16 -12.66 15.59
N ARG A 306 7.02 -11.41 15.98
CA ARG A 306 6.87 -11.06 17.40
C ARG A 306 5.48 -11.48 17.83
N PHE A 307 5.38 -12.54 18.62
CA PHE A 307 4.13 -13.05 19.12
C PHE A 307 3.49 -12.07 20.10
N VAL A 308 2.17 -11.91 19.98
CA VAL A 308 1.36 -11.02 20.81
C VAL A 308 0.23 -11.79 21.50
N SER A 309 -0.25 -11.25 22.63
CA SER A 309 -1.47 -11.75 23.24
C SER A 309 -2.69 -11.25 22.47
N GLU A 310 -3.32 -12.15 21.68
CA GLU A 310 -4.44 -11.76 20.79
C GLU A 310 -5.60 -11.12 21.56
N ASP A 311 -6.02 -11.71 22.70
CA ASP A 311 -7.15 -11.20 23.50
C ASP A 311 -6.91 -9.78 23.99
N LYS A 312 -5.71 -9.52 24.53
CA LYS A 312 -5.34 -8.16 24.98
C LYS A 312 -5.20 -7.18 23.83
N CYS A 313 -4.61 -7.61 22.72
CA CYS A 313 -4.55 -6.76 21.52
C CYS A 313 -5.94 -6.41 21.01
N LEU A 314 -6.89 -7.36 20.97
CA LEU A 314 -8.26 -7.11 20.56
C LEU A 314 -9.00 -6.17 21.54
N GLU A 315 -8.72 -6.27 22.85
CA GLU A 315 -9.25 -5.29 23.83
C GLU A 315 -8.75 -3.87 23.52
N ILE A 316 -7.45 -3.69 23.28
CA ILE A 316 -6.87 -2.38 22.93
C ILE A 316 -7.42 -1.87 21.59
N ILE A 317 -7.46 -2.73 20.57
CA ILE A 317 -8.01 -2.39 19.25
C ILE A 317 -9.44 -1.88 19.38
N ASN A 318 -10.29 -2.53 20.19
CA ASN A 318 -11.68 -2.10 20.39
C ASN A 318 -11.74 -0.71 21.02
N LYS A 319 -11.00 -0.47 22.11
CA LYS A 319 -10.96 0.83 22.79
C LYS A 319 -10.51 1.96 21.86
N VAL A 320 -9.39 1.73 21.16
CA VAL A 320 -8.78 2.74 20.29
C VAL A 320 -9.65 3.00 19.07
N SER A 321 -10.15 1.95 18.41
CA SER A 321 -10.97 2.09 17.20
C SER A 321 -12.30 2.81 17.49
N GLU A 322 -12.92 2.54 18.61
CA GLU A 322 -14.17 3.20 19.00
C GLU A 322 -13.95 4.70 19.24
N GLU A 323 -12.89 5.05 19.95
CA GLU A 323 -12.56 6.46 20.22
C GLU A 323 -12.11 7.18 18.95
N TYR A 324 -11.27 6.51 18.13
CA TYR A 324 -10.83 7.01 16.82
C TYR A 324 -12.03 7.35 15.92
N ALA A 325 -12.99 6.45 15.80
CA ALA A 325 -14.18 6.66 14.97
C ALA A 325 -14.99 7.88 15.42
N LYS A 326 -15.15 8.08 16.74
CA LYS A 326 -15.83 9.27 17.30
C LYS A 326 -15.10 10.56 16.91
N LEU A 327 -13.76 10.59 17.07
CA LEU A 327 -12.95 11.77 16.77
C LEU A 327 -12.94 12.08 15.27
N VAL A 328 -12.75 11.07 14.42
CA VAL A 328 -12.76 11.22 12.96
C VAL A 328 -14.11 11.73 12.47
N LYS A 329 -15.21 11.25 13.03
CA LYS A 329 -16.56 11.75 12.68
C LYS A 329 -16.68 13.26 12.97
N LEU A 330 -16.19 13.72 14.12
CA LEU A 330 -16.20 15.14 14.48
C LEU A 330 -15.27 15.98 13.60
N LEU A 331 -14.15 15.41 13.15
CA LEU A 331 -13.14 16.09 12.33
C LEU A 331 -13.44 16.02 10.83
N SER A 332 -14.34 15.17 10.39
CA SER A 332 -14.58 14.91 8.96
C SER A 332 -14.90 16.15 8.12
N PRO A 333 -15.66 17.17 8.61
CA PRO A 333 -15.85 18.38 7.82
C PRO A 333 -14.54 19.13 7.56
N LEU A 334 -13.67 19.21 8.57
CA LEU A 334 -12.35 19.85 8.46
C LEU A 334 -11.41 19.04 7.58
N ILE A 335 -11.36 17.72 7.77
CA ILE A 335 -10.57 16.80 6.94
C ILE A 335 -10.98 16.93 5.47
N ASN A 336 -12.27 16.88 5.17
CA ASN A 336 -12.78 16.97 3.81
C ASN A 336 -12.55 18.36 3.18
N LEU A 337 -12.58 19.42 3.98
CA LEU A 337 -12.24 20.77 3.52
C LEU A 337 -10.79 20.83 3.05
N VAL A 338 -9.85 20.42 3.90
CA VAL A 338 -8.41 20.52 3.61
C VAL A 338 -8.00 19.53 2.52
N ALA A 339 -8.55 18.32 2.52
CA ALA A 339 -8.24 17.28 1.55
C ALA A 339 -8.54 17.67 0.09
N LYS A 340 -9.49 18.57 -0.15
CA LYS A 340 -9.80 19.10 -1.49
C LYS A 340 -8.65 19.94 -2.07
N HIS A 341 -7.76 20.43 -1.24
CA HIS A 341 -6.61 21.24 -1.61
C HIS A 341 -5.29 20.43 -1.61
N VAL A 342 -5.36 19.13 -1.35
CA VAL A 342 -4.18 18.26 -1.47
C VAL A 342 -3.92 17.99 -2.94
N PRO A 343 -2.72 18.28 -3.47
CA PRO A 343 -2.45 18.12 -4.89
C PRO A 343 -2.44 16.66 -5.32
N ALA A 344 -2.97 16.40 -6.51
CA ALA A 344 -2.86 15.10 -7.14
C ALA A 344 -1.41 14.84 -7.60
N ARG A 345 -0.92 13.60 -7.45
CA ARG A 345 0.41 13.15 -7.92
C ARG A 345 0.32 12.04 -8.99
N ARG A 346 -0.87 11.51 -9.22
CA ARG A 346 -1.15 10.50 -10.24
C ARG A 346 -2.41 10.84 -10.99
N ARG A 347 -2.39 10.66 -12.30
CA ARG A 347 -3.58 10.77 -13.13
C ARG A 347 -4.48 9.57 -12.87
N ARG A 348 -5.75 9.85 -12.60
CA ARG A 348 -6.79 8.83 -12.41
C ARG A 348 -7.89 8.99 -13.44
N LYS A 349 -8.61 7.92 -13.74
CA LYS A 349 -9.79 7.98 -14.59
C LYS A 349 -10.85 8.87 -13.93
N LEU A 350 -11.28 9.91 -14.66
CA LEU A 350 -12.17 10.95 -14.12
C LEU A 350 -13.60 10.47 -13.86
N HIS A 351 -14.02 9.41 -14.54
CA HIS A 351 -15.43 8.97 -14.57
C HIS A 351 -15.71 7.75 -13.70
N ILE A 352 -14.68 7.17 -13.10
CA ILE A 352 -14.81 5.97 -12.27
C ILE A 352 -14.55 6.40 -10.84
N GLY A 353 -15.64 6.59 -10.07
CA GLY A 353 -15.53 6.62 -8.63
C GLY A 353 -15.05 5.24 -8.18
N LEU A 354 -13.95 5.20 -7.45
CA LEU A 354 -13.52 3.97 -6.79
C LEU A 354 -14.44 3.78 -5.57
N PHE A 355 -15.66 3.30 -5.81
CA PHE A 355 -16.70 3.21 -4.79
C PHE A 355 -16.31 2.33 -3.61
N GLY A 356 -15.52 1.28 -3.85
CA GLY A 356 -14.98 0.44 -2.79
C GLY A 356 -13.87 1.09 -1.97
N TYR A 357 -13.34 2.23 -2.41
CA TYR A 357 -12.33 3.02 -1.70
C TYR A 357 -12.88 4.31 -1.10
N SER A 358 -14.17 4.60 -1.25
CA SER A 358 -14.81 5.61 -0.42
C SER A 358 -14.83 5.08 1.01
N ARG A 359 -14.19 5.81 1.90
CA ARG A 359 -14.11 5.43 3.31
C ARG A 359 -15.32 6.00 4.02
N GLU A 360 -16.12 5.11 4.60
CA GLU A 360 -17.24 5.47 5.45
C GLU A 360 -16.89 5.08 6.89
N VAL A 361 -16.79 6.07 7.76
CA VAL A 361 -16.77 5.85 9.19
C VAL A 361 -18.16 6.20 9.70
N GLY A 362 -19.01 5.20 9.82
CA GLY A 362 -20.45 5.40 10.02
C GLY A 362 -21.09 6.08 8.82
N ASP A 363 -21.76 7.21 9.02
CA ASP A 363 -22.48 7.98 7.96
C ASP A 363 -21.58 9.04 7.27
N VAL A 364 -20.27 8.99 7.45
CA VAL A 364 -19.36 10.06 7.00
C VAL A 364 -18.40 9.53 5.94
N SER A 365 -18.43 10.16 4.75
CA SER A 365 -17.44 9.91 3.70
C SER A 365 -16.12 10.62 4.02
N LEU A 366 -15.01 9.90 3.84
CA LEU A 366 -13.64 10.37 4.05
C LEU A 366 -12.83 10.30 2.76
N PRO A 367 -11.79 11.13 2.60
CA PRO A 367 -10.86 11.00 1.50
C PRO A 367 -10.03 9.71 1.63
N ARG A 368 -9.30 9.34 0.57
CA ARG A 368 -8.35 8.20 0.61
C ARG A 368 -7.20 8.49 1.58
N ALA A 369 -6.45 7.44 1.96
CA ALA A 369 -5.43 7.49 3.02
C ALA A 369 -4.41 8.63 2.86
N ILE A 370 -3.87 8.87 1.66
CA ILE A 370 -2.89 9.94 1.43
C ILE A 370 -3.50 11.33 1.64
N PRO A 371 -4.61 11.73 0.99
CA PRO A 371 -5.24 13.02 1.27
C PRO A 371 -5.75 13.16 2.71
N PHE A 372 -6.18 12.07 3.35
CA PHE A 372 -6.55 12.08 4.77
C PHE A 372 -5.37 12.46 5.66
N CYS A 373 -4.25 11.77 5.52
CA CYS A 373 -3.03 12.07 6.26
C CYS A 373 -2.52 13.49 5.96
N ALA A 374 -2.46 13.85 4.66
CA ALA A 374 -2.02 15.17 4.22
C ALA A 374 -2.85 16.29 4.86
N ALA A 375 -4.18 16.12 4.90
CA ALA A 375 -5.08 17.10 5.52
C ALA A 375 -4.78 17.31 7.00
N LEU A 376 -4.66 16.23 7.75
CA LEU A 376 -4.44 16.30 9.20
C LEU A 376 -3.05 16.82 9.56
N TYR A 377 -1.99 16.31 8.93
CA TYR A 377 -0.65 16.86 9.15
C TYR A 377 -0.53 18.33 8.75
N SER A 378 -1.23 18.77 7.69
CA SER A 378 -1.15 20.15 7.22
C SER A 378 -1.86 21.17 8.14
N ILE A 379 -2.74 20.71 9.02
CA ILE A 379 -3.28 21.56 10.10
C ILE A 379 -2.52 21.37 11.41
N GLY A 380 -1.40 20.63 11.42
CA GLY A 380 -0.61 20.37 12.63
C GLY A 380 -1.25 19.36 13.60
N LEU A 381 -2.13 18.49 13.13
CA LEU A 381 -2.72 17.42 13.92
C LEU A 381 -2.27 16.05 13.41
N PRO A 382 -1.19 15.45 13.95
CA PRO A 382 -0.81 14.09 13.59
C PRO A 382 -1.94 13.10 13.84
N PRO A 383 -2.40 12.34 12.83
CA PRO A 383 -3.53 11.43 12.97
C PRO A 383 -3.26 10.26 13.93
N GLU A 384 -2.01 9.99 14.28
CA GLU A 384 -1.57 9.01 15.28
C GLU A 384 -2.17 9.26 16.65
N LEU A 385 -2.40 10.53 17.00
CA LEU A 385 -3.00 10.93 18.28
C LEU A 385 -4.46 10.49 18.42
N LEU A 386 -5.14 10.28 17.27
CA LEU A 386 -6.56 9.96 17.29
C LEU A 386 -6.80 8.54 17.83
N GLY A 387 -7.60 8.47 18.89
CA GLY A 387 -7.94 7.23 19.58
C GLY A 387 -7.05 6.91 20.79
N LEU A 388 -5.85 7.50 20.90
CA LEU A 388 -4.93 7.20 22.00
C LEU A 388 -5.43 7.73 23.36
N GLY A 389 -6.33 8.72 23.37
CA GLY A 389 -6.95 9.22 24.61
C GLY A 389 -7.83 8.20 25.35
N ALA A 390 -8.17 7.08 24.71
CA ALA A 390 -8.89 5.98 25.36
C ALA A 390 -7.99 5.06 26.20
N LEU A 391 -6.67 5.19 26.09
CA LEU A 391 -5.69 4.34 26.75
C LEU A 391 -5.47 4.78 28.21
N ARG A 392 -5.28 3.81 29.08
CA ARG A 392 -4.88 3.98 30.47
C ARG A 392 -3.43 3.57 30.63
N GLU A 393 -2.79 3.96 31.73
CA GLU A 393 -1.40 3.64 32.04
C GLU A 393 -1.07 2.14 31.86
N ARG A 394 -1.87 1.26 32.43
CA ARG A 394 -1.73 -0.19 32.25
C ARG A 394 -1.83 -0.69 30.80
N ASP A 395 -2.53 0.06 29.93
CA ASP A 395 -2.64 -0.27 28.52
C ASP A 395 -1.34 0.12 27.80
N LEU A 396 -0.69 1.22 28.23
CA LEU A 396 0.59 1.69 27.69
C LEU A 396 1.73 0.73 28.00
N ASP A 397 1.82 0.20 29.23
CA ASP A 397 2.80 -0.82 29.59
C ASP A 397 2.70 -2.03 28.66
N PHE A 398 1.47 -2.51 28.43
CA PHE A 398 1.25 -3.62 27.51
C PHE A 398 1.59 -3.27 26.06
N ILE A 399 1.26 -2.06 25.61
CA ILE A 399 1.56 -1.61 24.25
C ILE A 399 3.07 -1.53 24.02
N SER A 400 3.84 -1.01 24.96
CA SER A 400 5.32 -0.93 24.85
C SER A 400 5.98 -2.31 24.68
N ASP A 401 5.43 -3.36 25.26
CA ASP A 401 5.86 -4.73 25.05
C ASP A 401 5.49 -5.28 23.67
N MET A 402 4.32 -4.93 23.17
CA MET A 402 3.75 -5.50 21.93
C MET A 402 4.08 -4.68 20.69
N TYR A 403 4.23 -3.37 20.80
CA TYR A 403 4.63 -2.45 19.74
C TYR A 403 5.94 -1.75 20.14
N VAL A 404 7.05 -2.37 19.76
CA VAL A 404 8.40 -1.98 20.24
C VAL A 404 8.76 -0.54 19.85
N ASN A 405 8.32 -0.09 18.69
CA ASN A 405 8.63 1.26 18.19
C ASN A 405 7.52 2.28 18.51
N PHE A 406 6.59 1.98 19.42
CA PHE A 406 5.43 2.84 19.71
C PHE A 406 5.83 4.27 20.05
N GLU A 407 6.73 4.44 21.00
CA GLU A 407 7.17 5.77 21.43
C GLU A 407 7.94 6.53 20.34
N GLU A 408 8.78 5.84 19.59
CA GLU A 408 9.58 6.46 18.53
C GLU A 408 8.71 6.88 17.35
N ASP A 409 7.81 6.01 16.91
CA ASP A 409 6.87 6.33 15.83
C ASP A 409 5.93 7.48 16.24
N LEU A 410 5.48 7.51 17.51
CA LEU A 410 4.67 8.60 18.01
C LEU A 410 5.47 9.90 18.13
N ARG A 411 6.73 9.85 18.59
CA ARG A 411 7.63 11.01 18.65
C ARG A 411 7.89 11.58 17.26
N ASP A 412 8.15 10.71 16.27
CA ASP A 412 8.31 11.12 14.87
C ASP A 412 7.05 11.81 14.31
N ALA A 413 5.87 11.33 14.67
CA ALA A 413 4.61 11.97 14.28
C ALA A 413 4.42 13.33 14.95
N LEU A 414 4.70 13.42 16.25
CA LEU A 414 4.54 14.63 17.05
C LEU A 414 5.51 15.76 16.69
N ARG A 415 6.59 15.48 15.95
CA ARG A 415 7.41 16.55 15.32
C ARG A 415 6.57 17.48 14.43
N TYR A 416 5.44 17.01 13.93
CA TYR A 416 4.55 17.77 13.05
C TYR A 416 3.31 18.28 13.77
N PHE A 417 3.29 18.21 15.10
CA PHE A 417 2.21 18.77 15.91
C PHE A 417 2.34 20.29 16.03
N ASN A 418 1.21 20.99 15.87
CA ASN A 418 1.11 22.44 16.12
C ASN A 418 0.00 22.71 17.15
N PRO A 419 0.32 23.23 18.33
CA PRO A 419 -0.69 23.55 19.36
C PRO A 419 -1.79 24.49 18.87
N GLU A 420 -1.51 25.34 17.90
CA GLU A 420 -2.51 26.27 17.34
C GLU A 420 -3.70 25.57 16.69
N VAL A 421 -3.58 24.28 16.38
CA VAL A 421 -4.68 23.48 15.83
C VAL A 421 -5.91 23.47 16.74
N GLU A 422 -5.72 23.67 18.04
CA GLU A 422 -6.83 23.87 19.00
C GLU A 422 -7.86 24.89 18.52
N LYS A 423 -7.40 25.94 17.81
CA LYS A 423 -8.25 27.01 17.28
C LYS A 423 -9.25 26.53 16.20
N LEU A 424 -9.00 25.37 15.58
CA LEU A 424 -9.85 24.73 14.56
C LEU A 424 -10.67 23.58 15.10
N LEU A 425 -10.23 22.97 16.20
CA LEU A 425 -10.82 21.74 16.70
C LEU A 425 -12.08 22.01 17.55
N PRO A 426 -13.11 21.13 17.48
CA PRO A 426 -14.15 21.09 18.50
C PRO A 426 -13.53 20.86 19.88
N LYS A 427 -14.03 21.56 20.91
CA LYS A 427 -13.52 21.44 22.29
C LYS A 427 -13.49 20.00 22.80
N ASP A 428 -14.45 19.18 22.38
CA ASP A 428 -14.53 17.78 22.78
C ASP A 428 -13.43 16.92 22.12
N VAL A 429 -12.96 17.28 20.92
CA VAL A 429 -11.81 16.63 20.29
C VAL A 429 -10.54 16.99 21.03
N TRP A 430 -10.29 18.29 21.25
CA TRP A 430 -9.08 18.75 21.93
C TRP A 430 -8.85 18.09 23.29
N LYS A 431 -9.90 18.02 24.12
CA LYS A 431 -9.85 17.39 25.45
C LYS A 431 -9.54 15.89 25.45
N ARG A 432 -9.72 15.23 24.32
CA ARG A 432 -9.50 13.78 24.15
C ARG A 432 -8.15 13.43 23.53
N LEU A 433 -7.37 14.46 23.11
CA LEU A 433 -6.00 14.25 22.67
C LEU A 433 -5.10 14.07 23.88
N ASN A 434 -4.35 12.98 23.92
CA ASN A 434 -3.35 12.75 24.96
C ASN A 434 -1.97 13.14 24.43
N LEU A 435 -1.52 14.35 24.73
CA LEU A 435 -0.27 14.92 24.27
C LEU A 435 0.92 14.59 25.18
N SER A 436 0.68 13.99 26.34
CA SER A 436 1.70 13.68 27.34
C SER A 436 2.25 12.25 27.24
N LEU A 437 1.86 11.51 26.19
CA LEU A 437 2.28 10.11 26.03
C LEU A 437 3.78 9.96 25.81
N VAL A 438 4.39 10.91 25.10
CA VAL A 438 5.84 10.96 24.85
C VAL A 438 6.32 12.41 24.88
N GLU A 439 7.55 12.62 25.36
CA GLU A 439 8.22 13.90 25.21
C GLU A 439 8.58 14.12 23.75
N HIS A 440 8.28 15.30 23.22
CA HIS A 440 8.52 15.64 21.83
C HIS A 440 8.83 17.13 21.65
N GLU A 441 9.54 17.43 20.59
CA GLU A 441 9.79 18.78 20.09
C GLU A 441 9.18 18.89 18.69
N SER A 442 8.38 19.94 18.49
CA SER A 442 7.79 20.22 17.18
C SER A 442 8.82 20.91 16.27
N ASP A 443 8.77 20.58 14.98
CA ASP A 443 9.58 21.24 13.96
C ASP A 443 9.09 22.67 13.75
N GLU A 444 9.93 23.65 14.05
CA GLU A 444 9.58 25.08 14.01
C GLU A 444 9.12 25.52 12.62
N ALA A 445 9.78 25.07 11.54
CA ALA A 445 9.38 25.43 10.18
C ALA A 445 8.00 24.85 9.84
N HIS A 446 7.72 23.60 10.28
CA HIS A 446 6.41 23.00 10.10
C HIS A 446 5.33 23.73 10.89
N VAL A 447 5.61 24.14 12.14
CA VAL A 447 4.69 24.91 12.99
C VAL A 447 4.36 26.25 12.33
N GLU A 448 5.36 26.97 11.82
CA GLU A 448 5.14 28.28 11.14
C GLU A 448 4.19 28.12 9.93
N ILE A 449 4.45 27.13 9.07
CA ILE A 449 3.64 26.90 7.86
C ILE A 449 2.21 26.48 8.24
N THR A 450 2.08 25.55 9.18
CA THR A 450 0.75 25.06 9.61
C THR A 450 -0.03 26.14 10.34
N SER A 451 0.62 27.08 11.05
CA SER A 451 -0.03 28.27 11.63
C SER A 451 -0.63 29.19 10.55
N ARG A 452 0.06 29.36 9.40
CA ARG A 452 -0.51 30.09 8.25
C ARG A 452 -1.74 29.37 7.67
N ILE A 453 -1.67 28.03 7.56
CA ILE A 453 -2.80 27.20 7.12
C ILE A 453 -3.99 27.37 8.06
N ILE A 454 -3.78 27.26 9.36
CA ILE A 454 -4.81 27.45 10.39
C ILE A 454 -5.46 28.83 10.29
N ALA A 455 -4.64 29.89 10.17
CA ALA A 455 -5.12 31.25 10.02
C ALA A 455 -5.94 31.44 8.73
N SER A 456 -5.50 30.87 7.63
CA SER A 456 -6.19 30.91 6.32
C SER A 456 -7.57 30.21 6.40
N ILE A 457 -7.64 29.02 6.97
CA ILE A 457 -8.89 28.29 7.17
C ILE A 457 -9.87 29.10 8.05
N LYS A 458 -9.40 29.67 9.18
CA LYS A 458 -10.23 30.50 10.05
C LYS A 458 -10.77 31.75 9.36
N ALA A 459 -9.98 32.33 8.48
CA ALA A 459 -10.36 33.54 7.72
C ALA A 459 -11.19 33.20 6.46
N GLY A 460 -11.42 31.95 6.14
CA GLY A 460 -12.10 31.52 4.91
C GLY A 460 -11.30 31.80 3.61
N ARG A 461 -10.00 32.05 3.72
CA ARG A 461 -9.11 32.35 2.59
C ARG A 461 -8.37 31.09 2.16
N LEU A 462 -8.90 30.39 1.16
CA LEU A 462 -8.41 29.07 0.77
C LEU A 462 -7.58 29.07 -0.52
N GLU A 463 -7.36 30.21 -1.15
CA GLU A 463 -6.75 30.33 -2.48
C GLU A 463 -5.30 29.84 -2.53
N ASN A 464 -4.55 30.00 -1.43
CA ASN A 464 -3.16 29.56 -1.32
C ASN A 464 -2.97 28.25 -0.54
N LEU A 465 -4.05 27.59 -0.15
CA LEU A 465 -3.99 26.45 0.75
C LEU A 465 -3.18 25.27 0.16
N GLU A 466 -3.34 25.01 -1.13
CA GLU A 466 -2.55 23.98 -1.83
C GLU A 466 -1.05 24.24 -1.74
N LYS A 467 -0.62 25.48 -1.95
CA LYS A 467 0.79 25.86 -1.86
C LYS A 467 1.35 25.64 -0.46
N ASP A 468 0.63 26.10 0.57
CA ASP A 468 1.05 25.93 1.96
C ASP A 468 1.07 24.45 2.38
N ILE A 469 0.12 23.64 1.91
CA ILE A 469 0.11 22.16 2.11
C ILE A 469 1.38 21.53 1.51
N VAL A 470 1.75 21.90 0.30
CA VAL A 470 2.97 21.40 -0.36
C VAL A 470 4.21 21.86 0.41
N GLU A 471 4.27 23.12 0.85
CA GLU A 471 5.39 23.64 1.63
C GLU A 471 5.55 22.90 2.97
N ALA A 472 4.47 22.65 3.70
CA ALA A 472 4.49 21.82 4.90
C ALA A 472 4.91 20.38 4.62
N ALA A 473 4.49 19.83 3.48
CA ALA A 473 4.88 18.49 3.05
C ALA A 473 6.38 18.39 2.72
N TRP A 474 7.00 19.45 2.18
CA TRP A 474 8.44 19.53 1.95
C TRP A 474 9.24 19.36 3.24
N VAL A 475 8.80 19.97 4.35
CA VAL A 475 9.42 19.79 5.66
C VAL A 475 9.33 18.34 6.12
N ARG A 476 8.17 17.71 5.91
CA ARG A 476 7.92 16.32 6.32
C ARG A 476 8.61 15.28 5.42
N LYS A 477 8.93 15.62 4.16
CA LYS A 477 9.39 14.70 3.10
C LYS A 477 8.37 13.59 2.77
N PHE A 478 7.10 13.92 2.87
CA PHE A 478 5.96 13.13 2.38
C PHE A 478 4.73 14.03 2.26
N LEU A 479 3.87 13.73 1.31
CA LEU A 479 2.61 14.44 1.15
C LEU A 479 1.60 14.00 2.23
N GLY A 480 1.41 12.66 2.37
CA GLY A 480 0.48 12.08 3.33
C GLY A 480 0.56 10.57 3.49
#